data_5456bb74a5579cf97630ce3eaafacc35
#
_entry.id   5456bb74a5579cf97630ce3eaafacc35
#
_cell.length_a   1.000
_cell.length_b   1.000
_cell.length_c   1.000
_cell.angle_alpha   90.00
_cell.angle_beta   90.00
_cell.angle_gamma   90.00
#
_symmetry.space_group_name_H-M   'P 1'
#
loop_
_entity.id
_entity.type
_entity.pdbx_description
1 polymer ?
#
loop_
_entity_poly.entity_id
_entity_poly.type
_entity_poly.pdbx_seq_one_letter_code
_entity_poly.pdbx_strand_id
1 'polypeptide(L)'
;MDTISAGSTIACAMELSEKGYMDSDLRFGQASVFPKLLEDMAYKRDLGSVMGDGSLRLATHFGHPELSMSVKGMEMPAYDPRGMQGQGLLYATSNRGACHMRGNMLGLEVLGLPKMIDRFQVQGKSSYVVLHQNSAAAIDSLVICKFTNMGVAEEYFARTLSAVTGIDFATGDLIRIGERVYNLERL
;
A
#
# COMPACT_ATOMS: atom_id res chain seq x y z
N MET A 1 15.09 6.39 -5.36
CA MET A 1 14.23 5.30 -5.93
C MET A 1 13.36 4.76 -4.81
N ASP A 2 12.08 4.55 -5.05
CA ASP A 2 11.19 3.87 -4.10
C ASP A 2 11.49 2.37 -4.07
N THR A 3 11.71 1.81 -2.88
CA THR A 3 12.16 0.41 -2.74
C THR A 3 11.03 -0.60 -2.93
N ILE A 4 9.78 -0.23 -2.63
CA ILE A 4 8.60 -1.08 -2.86
C ILE A 4 8.36 -1.19 -4.37
N SER A 5 8.28 -0.05 -5.05
CA SER A 5 8.07 0.01 -6.50
C SER A 5 9.20 -0.69 -7.27
N ALA A 6 10.45 -0.52 -6.85
CA ALA A 6 11.59 -1.19 -7.48
C ALA A 6 11.46 -2.72 -7.39
N GLY A 7 11.15 -3.26 -6.21
CA GLY A 7 10.95 -4.69 -6.01
C GLY A 7 9.80 -5.25 -6.85
N SER A 8 8.66 -4.60 -6.83
CA SER A 8 7.47 -5.02 -7.59
C SER A 8 7.69 -4.89 -9.11
N THR A 9 8.42 -3.88 -9.56
CA THR A 9 8.75 -3.70 -10.99
C THR A 9 9.70 -4.79 -11.47
N ILE A 10 10.72 -5.13 -10.68
CA ILE A 10 11.63 -6.25 -11.00
C ILE A 10 10.86 -7.57 -11.03
N ALA A 11 9.96 -7.81 -10.08
CA ALA A 11 9.11 -9.01 -10.09
C ALA A 11 8.21 -9.07 -11.34
N CYS A 12 7.63 -7.95 -11.77
CA CYS A 12 6.88 -7.86 -13.01
C CYS A 12 7.75 -8.18 -14.24
N ALA A 13 8.97 -7.67 -14.29
CA ALA A 13 9.92 -7.99 -15.37
C ALA A 13 10.28 -9.48 -15.40
N MET A 14 10.48 -10.10 -14.24
CA MET A 14 10.73 -11.55 -14.15
C MET A 14 9.52 -12.35 -14.64
N GLU A 15 8.31 -11.98 -14.28
CA GLU A 15 7.10 -12.64 -14.74
C GLU A 15 6.89 -12.48 -16.25
N LEU A 16 7.08 -11.29 -16.80
CA LEU A 16 7.04 -11.05 -18.26
C LEU A 16 8.04 -11.92 -19.00
N SER A 17 9.26 -12.05 -18.48
CA SER A 17 10.31 -12.89 -19.04
C SER A 17 9.96 -14.39 -18.95
N GLU A 18 9.52 -14.88 -17.79
CA GLU A 18 9.15 -16.30 -17.62
C GLU A 18 7.94 -16.71 -18.49
N LYS A 19 7.04 -15.79 -18.78
CA LYS A 19 5.91 -16.00 -19.69
C LYS A 19 6.27 -15.87 -21.17
N GLY A 20 7.51 -15.45 -21.48
CA GLY A 20 7.99 -15.26 -22.85
C GLY A 20 7.44 -13.99 -23.53
N TYR A 21 6.92 -13.03 -22.77
CA TYR A 21 6.45 -11.75 -23.30
C TYR A 21 7.56 -10.70 -23.43
N MET A 22 8.67 -10.94 -22.75
CA MET A 22 9.88 -10.13 -22.82
C MET A 22 11.08 -11.02 -23.14
N ASP A 23 11.86 -10.66 -24.15
CA ASP A 23 13.11 -11.36 -24.51
C ASP A 23 14.20 -11.03 -23.48
N SER A 24 14.28 -11.85 -22.44
CA SER A 24 15.19 -11.70 -21.33
C SER A 24 15.36 -13.02 -20.57
N ASP A 25 16.49 -13.17 -19.89
CA ASP A 25 16.78 -14.33 -19.04
C ASP A 25 16.43 -14.09 -17.55
N LEU A 26 15.69 -13.03 -17.24
CA LEU A 26 15.27 -12.75 -15.88
C LEU A 26 14.31 -13.84 -15.38
N ARG A 27 14.59 -14.35 -14.16
CA ARG A 27 13.76 -15.40 -13.52
C ARG A 27 13.63 -15.12 -12.04
N PHE A 28 12.51 -15.54 -11.46
CA PHE A 28 12.35 -15.50 -10.02
C PHE A 28 13.46 -16.32 -9.33
N GLY A 29 13.95 -15.81 -8.18
CA GLY A 29 15.04 -16.42 -7.43
C GLY A 29 16.44 -15.96 -7.82
N GLN A 30 16.63 -15.22 -8.89
CA GLN A 30 17.92 -14.68 -9.33
C GLN A 30 18.31 -13.40 -8.56
N ALA A 31 18.63 -13.51 -7.28
CA ALA A 31 18.98 -12.33 -6.46
C ALA A 31 20.22 -11.58 -6.97
N SER A 32 21.15 -12.26 -7.67
CA SER A 32 22.38 -11.66 -8.17
C SER A 32 22.18 -10.57 -9.23
N VAL A 33 21.02 -10.53 -9.90
CA VAL A 33 20.72 -9.51 -10.93
C VAL A 33 20.29 -8.18 -10.35
N PHE A 34 19.84 -8.14 -9.09
CA PHE A 34 19.26 -6.94 -8.48
C PHE A 34 20.18 -5.71 -8.49
N PRO A 35 21.46 -5.79 -8.09
CA PRO A 35 22.30 -4.61 -8.06
C PRO A 35 22.43 -3.93 -9.43
N LYS A 36 22.61 -4.73 -10.48
CA LYS A 36 22.69 -4.21 -11.85
C LYS A 36 21.38 -3.60 -12.31
N LEU A 37 20.26 -4.29 -12.09
CA LEU A 37 18.94 -3.79 -12.48
C LEU A 37 18.58 -2.48 -11.76
N LEU A 38 18.87 -2.38 -10.46
CA LEU A 38 18.63 -1.16 -9.69
C LEU A 38 19.46 0.01 -10.21
N GLU A 39 20.74 -0.24 -10.56
CA GLU A 39 21.59 0.77 -11.19
C GLU A 39 21.02 1.20 -12.55
N ASP A 40 20.64 0.25 -13.39
CA ASP A 40 20.09 0.54 -14.72
C ASP A 40 18.76 1.32 -14.63
N MET A 41 17.89 0.95 -13.68
CA MET A 41 16.66 1.71 -13.39
C MET A 41 16.95 3.14 -12.93
N ALA A 42 17.94 3.31 -12.04
CA ALA A 42 18.30 4.63 -11.51
C ALA A 42 18.86 5.57 -12.59
N TYR A 43 19.66 5.03 -13.51
CA TYR A 43 20.29 5.79 -14.59
C TYR A 43 19.57 5.68 -15.94
N LYS A 44 18.41 5.00 -15.97
CA LYS A 44 17.60 4.78 -17.18
C LYS A 44 18.40 4.19 -18.35
N ARG A 45 19.15 3.12 -18.08
CA ARG A 45 19.96 2.40 -19.08
C ARG A 45 19.28 1.11 -19.48
N ASP A 46 19.45 0.68 -20.71
CA ASP A 46 18.97 -0.60 -21.24
C ASP A 46 17.49 -0.86 -20.85
N LEU A 47 17.18 -2.05 -20.35
CA LEU A 47 15.86 -2.42 -19.81
C LEU A 47 15.43 -1.50 -18.65
N GLY A 48 16.38 -1.00 -17.87
CA GLY A 48 16.12 -0.05 -16.78
C GLY A 48 15.48 1.25 -17.24
N SER A 49 15.61 1.63 -18.50
CA SER A 49 14.95 2.83 -19.06
C SER A 49 13.41 2.75 -18.99
N VAL A 50 12.85 1.55 -19.22
CA VAL A 50 11.42 1.28 -19.12
C VAL A 50 11.02 0.91 -17.70
N MET A 51 11.81 0.04 -17.04
CA MET A 51 11.57 -0.39 -15.67
C MET A 51 11.57 0.79 -14.68
N GLY A 52 12.40 1.80 -14.89
CA GLY A 52 12.49 2.99 -14.03
C GLY A 52 11.22 3.84 -13.99
N ASP A 53 10.25 3.57 -14.85
CA ASP A 53 8.94 4.23 -14.88
C ASP A 53 7.83 3.43 -14.17
N GLY A 54 8.16 2.31 -13.56
CA GLY A 54 7.27 1.47 -12.76
C GLY A 54 6.63 0.31 -13.50
N SER A 55 6.03 -0.61 -12.73
CA SER A 55 5.53 -1.89 -13.23
C SER A 55 4.39 -1.75 -14.25
N LEU A 56 3.49 -0.79 -14.06
CA LEU A 56 2.37 -0.61 -14.99
C LEU A 56 2.85 -0.16 -16.38
N ARG A 57 3.80 0.77 -16.44
CA ARG A 57 4.37 1.23 -17.72
C ARG A 57 5.21 0.14 -18.37
N LEU A 58 5.98 -0.59 -17.58
CA LEU A 58 6.73 -1.76 -18.05
C LEU A 58 5.77 -2.80 -18.67
N ALA A 59 4.77 -3.24 -17.94
CA ALA A 59 3.82 -4.24 -18.39
C ALA A 59 3.03 -3.78 -19.63
N THR A 60 2.64 -2.51 -19.67
CA THR A 60 1.99 -1.90 -20.85
C THR A 60 2.92 -1.88 -22.06
N HIS A 61 4.20 -1.58 -21.87
CA HIS A 61 5.20 -1.57 -22.95
C HIS A 61 5.30 -2.94 -23.65
N PHE A 62 5.18 -4.02 -22.89
CA PHE A 62 5.17 -5.38 -23.41
C PHE A 62 3.77 -5.93 -23.74
N GLY A 63 2.72 -5.10 -23.69
CA GLY A 63 1.36 -5.46 -24.08
C GLY A 63 0.56 -6.25 -23.03
N HIS A 64 1.04 -6.36 -21.79
CA HIS A 64 0.48 -7.15 -20.71
C HIS A 64 0.24 -6.35 -19.42
N PRO A 65 -0.54 -5.24 -19.45
CA PRO A 65 -0.76 -4.37 -18.28
C PRO A 65 -1.37 -5.11 -17.07
N GLU A 66 -2.06 -6.23 -17.30
CA GLU A 66 -2.65 -7.09 -16.26
C GLU A 66 -1.62 -7.76 -15.35
N LEU A 67 -0.35 -7.82 -15.75
CA LEU A 67 0.73 -8.38 -14.94
C LEU A 67 1.31 -7.36 -13.95
N SER A 68 0.91 -6.10 -14.02
CA SER A 68 1.29 -5.12 -13.02
C SER A 68 0.48 -5.30 -11.74
N MET A 69 1.15 -5.69 -10.67
CA MET A 69 0.54 -5.74 -9.32
C MET A 69 0.46 -4.34 -8.73
N SER A 70 -0.47 -3.55 -9.24
CA SER A 70 -0.66 -2.14 -8.88
C SER A 70 -2.13 -1.74 -8.83
N VAL A 71 -2.42 -0.67 -8.10
CA VAL A 71 -3.72 0.03 -8.14
C VAL A 71 -3.44 1.51 -8.40
N LYS A 72 -4.11 2.08 -9.39
CA LYS A 72 -3.86 3.47 -9.86
C LYS A 72 -2.39 3.72 -10.23
N GLY A 73 -1.70 2.70 -10.75
CA GLY A 73 -0.29 2.77 -11.11
C GLY A 73 0.70 2.79 -9.93
N MET A 74 0.22 2.62 -8.71
CA MET A 74 1.06 2.46 -7.53
C MET A 74 1.20 0.97 -7.20
N GLU A 75 2.44 0.48 -7.15
CA GLU A 75 2.76 -0.91 -6.87
C GLU A 75 2.34 -1.31 -5.46
N MET A 76 1.85 -2.55 -5.34
CA MET A 76 1.51 -3.14 -4.05
C MET A 76 2.78 -3.47 -3.25
N PRO A 77 2.82 -3.14 -1.95
CA PRO A 77 3.83 -3.73 -1.07
C PRO A 77 3.60 -5.22 -0.89
N ALA A 78 4.56 -5.92 -0.29
CA ALA A 78 4.56 -7.38 -0.13
C ALA A 78 3.45 -7.95 0.79
N TYR A 79 2.46 -7.16 1.15
CA TYR A 79 1.22 -7.61 1.80
C TYR A 79 0.23 -8.06 0.73
N ASP A 80 0.39 -9.30 0.27
CA ASP A 80 -0.34 -9.83 -0.89
C ASP A 80 -1.85 -9.90 -0.62
N PRO A 81 -2.69 -9.20 -1.41
CA PRO A 81 -4.14 -9.16 -1.23
C PRO A 81 -4.81 -10.52 -1.48
N ARG A 82 -4.17 -11.45 -2.17
CA ARG A 82 -4.67 -12.82 -2.36
C ARG A 82 -4.64 -13.63 -1.06
N GLY A 83 -3.73 -13.27 -0.15
CA GLY A 83 -3.63 -13.85 1.18
C GLY A 83 -4.36 -13.07 2.28
N MET A 84 -4.91 -11.88 1.98
CA MET A 84 -5.50 -10.95 2.94
C MET A 84 -6.63 -10.17 2.27
N GLN A 85 -7.87 -10.66 2.35
CA GLN A 85 -9.01 -10.11 1.61
C GLN A 85 -9.37 -8.66 2.03
N GLY A 86 -9.24 -8.34 3.32
CA GLY A 86 -9.46 -6.99 3.81
C GLY A 86 -8.37 -6.02 3.32
N GLN A 87 -7.12 -6.46 3.27
CA GLN A 87 -6.06 -5.66 2.68
C GLN A 87 -6.27 -5.44 1.18
N GLY A 88 -6.78 -6.45 0.46
CA GLY A 88 -7.17 -6.33 -0.95
C GLY A 88 -8.24 -5.27 -1.17
N LEU A 89 -9.30 -5.30 -0.35
CA LEU A 89 -10.37 -4.29 -0.38
C LEU A 89 -9.82 -2.89 -0.07
N LEU A 90 -8.89 -2.80 0.88
CA LEU A 90 -8.25 -1.54 1.23
C LEU A 90 -7.46 -0.96 0.06
N TYR A 91 -6.66 -1.75 -0.65
CA TYR A 91 -5.94 -1.30 -1.84
C TYR A 91 -6.89 -0.85 -2.95
N ALA A 92 -7.93 -1.65 -3.22
CA ALA A 92 -8.90 -1.35 -4.27
C ALA A 92 -9.68 -0.05 -4.04
N THR A 93 -9.91 0.31 -2.77
CA THR A 93 -10.70 1.48 -2.38
C THR A 93 -9.85 2.67 -1.93
N SER A 94 -8.54 2.52 -1.85
CA SER A 94 -7.64 3.60 -1.44
C SER A 94 -7.71 4.79 -2.40
N ASN A 95 -7.75 5.99 -1.85
CA ASN A 95 -7.68 7.25 -2.59
C ASN A 95 -6.35 7.42 -3.33
N ARG A 96 -5.26 6.88 -2.78
CA ARG A 96 -3.89 7.01 -3.30
C ARG A 96 -3.48 5.90 -4.27
N GLY A 97 -4.09 4.72 -4.20
CA GLY A 97 -3.68 3.52 -4.92
C GLY A 97 -3.30 2.38 -3.98
N ALA A 98 -2.44 1.46 -4.40
CA ALA A 98 -2.04 0.28 -3.59
C ALA A 98 -1.15 0.66 -2.39
N CYS A 99 -1.62 1.53 -1.52
CA CYS A 99 -0.88 2.10 -0.40
C CYS A 99 -1.30 1.47 0.94
N HIS A 100 -0.37 0.79 1.63
CA HIS A 100 -0.61 0.24 2.97
C HIS A 100 -0.62 1.31 4.08
N MET A 101 -0.27 2.55 3.76
CA MET A 101 -0.25 3.66 4.73
C MET A 101 -1.59 4.42 4.81
N ARG A 102 -2.51 4.20 3.86
CA ARG A 102 -3.86 4.78 3.86
C ARG A 102 -4.88 3.88 4.57
N GLY A 103 -4.42 3.04 5.45
CA GLY A 103 -5.07 2.01 6.22
C GLY A 103 -4.26 0.72 6.14
N ASN A 104 -4.44 -0.17 7.10
CA ASN A 104 -3.71 -1.43 7.14
C ASN A 104 -4.54 -2.49 7.87
N MET A 105 -4.78 -3.62 7.21
CA MET A 105 -5.53 -4.73 7.79
C MET A 105 -4.62 -5.80 8.42
N LEU A 106 -3.29 -5.63 8.36
CA LEU A 106 -2.31 -6.57 8.90
C LEU A 106 -2.54 -6.87 10.38
N GLY A 107 -2.86 -5.85 11.18
CA GLY A 107 -3.18 -6.00 12.60
C GLY A 107 -4.27 -7.03 12.84
N LEU A 108 -5.40 -6.90 12.14
CA LEU A 108 -6.56 -7.77 12.29
C LEU A 108 -6.39 -9.13 11.60
N GLU A 109 -5.80 -9.16 10.40
CA GLU A 109 -5.80 -10.34 9.54
C GLU A 109 -4.60 -11.28 9.77
N VAL A 110 -3.51 -10.77 10.36
CA VAL A 110 -2.27 -11.54 10.56
C VAL A 110 -1.79 -11.52 12.00
N LEU A 111 -1.75 -10.35 12.64
CA LEU A 111 -1.19 -10.20 13.98
C LEU A 111 -2.19 -10.47 15.11
N GLY A 112 -3.50 -10.46 14.80
CA GLY A 112 -4.54 -10.64 15.81
C GLY A 112 -4.70 -9.46 16.77
N LEU A 113 -4.40 -8.25 16.34
CA LEU A 113 -4.43 -7.04 17.13
C LEU A 113 -5.51 -6.07 16.64
N PRO A 114 -6.47 -5.67 17.48
CA PRO A 114 -6.76 -6.16 18.83
C PRO A 114 -7.42 -7.55 18.87
N LYS A 115 -7.90 -8.02 17.72
CA LYS A 115 -8.58 -9.32 17.55
C LYS A 115 -8.28 -9.91 16.18
N MET A 116 -8.00 -11.22 16.15
CA MET A 116 -7.86 -11.94 14.89
C MET A 116 -9.20 -12.07 14.17
N ILE A 117 -9.19 -11.76 12.88
CA ILE A 117 -10.29 -12.05 11.95
C ILE A 117 -9.77 -12.95 10.83
N ASP A 118 -10.66 -13.80 10.28
CA ASP A 118 -10.27 -14.68 9.18
C ASP A 118 -9.86 -13.86 7.95
N ARG A 119 -8.61 -13.97 7.54
CA ARG A 119 -8.04 -13.23 6.40
C ARG A 119 -8.65 -13.61 5.04
N PHE A 120 -9.23 -14.80 4.92
CA PHE A 120 -9.85 -15.29 3.68
C PHE A 120 -11.35 -15.03 3.60
N GLN A 121 -11.99 -14.67 4.71
CA GLN A 121 -13.40 -14.31 4.73
C GLN A 121 -13.60 -12.92 4.13
N VAL A 122 -14.52 -12.78 3.19
CA VAL A 122 -14.86 -11.49 2.57
C VAL A 122 -15.89 -10.72 3.41
N GLN A 123 -16.86 -11.42 3.98
CA GLN A 123 -17.98 -10.82 4.71
C GLN A 123 -17.54 -10.05 5.94
N GLY A 124 -18.07 -8.84 6.12
CA GLY A 124 -17.80 -7.99 7.28
C GLY A 124 -16.51 -7.16 7.22
N LYS A 125 -15.68 -7.35 6.18
CA LYS A 125 -14.41 -6.61 6.04
C LYS A 125 -14.59 -5.12 5.78
N SER A 126 -15.64 -4.71 5.09
CA SER A 126 -15.86 -3.32 4.68
C SER A 126 -15.87 -2.34 5.86
N SER A 127 -16.53 -2.71 6.97
CA SER A 127 -16.58 -1.85 8.17
C SER A 127 -15.20 -1.64 8.78
N TYR A 128 -14.38 -2.68 8.84
CA TYR A 128 -13.00 -2.55 9.32
C TYR A 128 -12.14 -1.71 8.37
N VAL A 129 -12.28 -1.91 7.07
CA VAL A 129 -11.53 -1.13 6.07
C VAL A 129 -11.88 0.35 6.17
N VAL A 130 -13.17 0.71 6.25
CA VAL A 130 -13.61 2.11 6.42
C VAL A 130 -13.03 2.71 7.71
N LEU A 131 -13.10 1.99 8.83
CA LEU A 131 -12.55 2.46 10.09
C LEU A 131 -11.04 2.72 9.99
N HIS A 132 -10.28 1.79 9.41
CA HIS A 132 -8.83 1.94 9.25
C HIS A 132 -8.45 3.05 8.27
N GLN A 133 -9.24 3.27 7.22
CA GLN A 133 -9.02 4.37 6.28
C GLN A 133 -9.29 5.72 6.95
N ASN A 134 -10.37 5.84 7.72
CA ASN A 134 -10.70 7.06 8.47
C ASN A 134 -9.65 7.35 9.56
N SER A 135 -9.25 6.34 10.34
CA SER A 135 -8.18 6.48 11.33
C SER A 135 -6.88 6.93 10.69
N ALA A 136 -6.51 6.31 9.57
CA ALA A 136 -5.30 6.67 8.84
C ALA A 136 -5.31 8.13 8.37
N ALA A 137 -6.42 8.60 7.81
CA ALA A 137 -6.57 9.98 7.35
C ALA A 137 -6.53 10.99 8.52
N ALA A 138 -7.14 10.63 9.65
CA ALA A 138 -7.10 11.45 10.86
C ALA A 138 -5.65 11.61 11.38
N ILE A 139 -4.91 10.51 11.48
CA ILE A 139 -3.52 10.52 11.96
C ILE A 139 -2.60 11.28 11.00
N ASP A 140 -2.80 11.14 9.69
CA ASP A 140 -2.05 11.91 8.68
C ASP A 140 -2.31 13.42 8.84
N SER A 141 -3.54 13.81 9.18
CA SER A 141 -3.88 15.22 9.44
C SER A 141 -3.17 15.79 10.68
N LEU A 142 -2.82 14.94 11.64
CA LEU A 142 -2.02 15.33 12.82
C LEU A 142 -0.52 15.41 12.53
N VAL A 143 -0.07 15.05 11.32
CA VAL A 143 1.35 15.02 10.92
C VAL A 143 2.20 14.12 11.84
N ILE A 144 1.62 13.01 12.31
CA ILE A 144 2.25 12.05 13.21
C ILE A 144 2.73 10.83 12.42
N CYS A 145 3.87 10.28 12.83
CA CYS A 145 4.39 9.04 12.24
C CYS A 145 3.39 7.88 12.39
N LYS A 146 3.06 7.21 11.29
CA LYS A 146 2.12 6.05 11.28
C LYS A 146 2.51 4.93 12.24
N PHE A 147 3.81 4.70 12.44
CA PHE A 147 4.26 3.64 13.34
C PHE A 147 3.88 3.88 14.80
N THR A 148 3.58 5.10 15.20
CA THR A 148 3.06 5.37 16.55
C THR A 148 1.71 4.69 16.79
N ASN A 149 0.88 4.51 15.74
CA ASN A 149 -0.41 3.83 15.82
C ASN A 149 -0.30 2.31 16.12
N MET A 150 0.90 1.74 16.04
CA MET A 150 1.12 0.35 16.45
C MET A 150 1.18 0.18 17.97
N GLY A 151 1.51 1.25 18.70
CA GLY A 151 1.62 1.22 20.15
C GLY A 151 0.71 2.18 20.90
N VAL A 152 -0.02 3.04 20.16
CA VAL A 152 -0.87 4.09 20.75
C VAL A 152 -2.23 4.08 20.07
N ALA A 153 -3.29 3.90 20.85
CA ALA A 153 -4.66 3.89 20.33
C ALA A 153 -5.16 5.32 20.02
N GLU A 154 -6.18 5.42 19.19
CA GLU A 154 -6.77 6.68 18.71
C GLU A 154 -7.24 7.59 19.86
N GLU A 155 -7.63 7.03 21.00
CA GLU A 155 -7.98 7.79 22.19
C GLU A 155 -6.85 8.72 22.65
N TYR A 156 -5.62 8.25 22.62
CA TYR A 156 -4.46 9.05 23.06
C TYR A 156 -4.17 10.19 22.09
N PHE A 157 -4.38 9.98 20.80
CA PHE A 157 -4.26 11.06 19.80
C PHE A 157 -5.34 12.13 20.00
N ALA A 158 -6.60 11.73 20.27
CA ALA A 158 -7.67 12.66 20.56
C ALA A 158 -7.36 13.49 21.82
N ARG A 159 -6.92 12.85 22.90
CA ARG A 159 -6.53 13.52 24.16
C ARG A 159 -5.35 14.47 23.97
N THR A 160 -4.36 14.07 23.18
CA THR A 160 -3.20 14.91 22.86
C THR A 160 -3.63 16.13 22.06
N LEU A 161 -4.51 15.96 21.08
CA LEU A 161 -5.08 17.06 20.29
C LEU A 161 -5.84 18.04 21.19
N SER A 162 -6.66 17.51 22.11
CA SER A 162 -7.38 18.34 23.10
C SER A 162 -6.42 19.16 23.97
N ALA A 163 -5.36 18.54 24.46
CA ALA A 163 -4.36 19.20 25.30
C ALA A 163 -3.60 20.32 24.57
N VAL A 164 -3.29 20.11 23.28
CA VAL A 164 -2.55 21.10 22.48
C VAL A 164 -3.45 22.27 22.03
N THR A 165 -4.69 21.99 21.67
CA THR A 165 -5.58 23.00 21.09
C THR A 165 -6.46 23.71 22.12
N GLY A 166 -6.66 23.11 23.29
CA GLY A 166 -7.63 23.58 24.29
C GLY A 166 -9.09 23.28 23.91
N ILE A 167 -9.32 22.52 22.82
CA ILE A 167 -10.65 22.10 22.35
C ILE A 167 -10.85 20.65 22.78
N ASP A 168 -12.01 20.31 23.31
CA ASP A 168 -12.31 18.95 23.71
C ASP A 168 -12.62 18.07 22.49
N PHE A 169 -11.83 17.01 22.28
CA PHE A 169 -11.98 16.01 21.22
C PHE A 169 -12.16 14.62 21.82
N ALA A 170 -13.25 13.96 21.51
CA ALA A 170 -13.41 12.53 21.72
C ALA A 170 -12.79 11.73 20.56
N THR A 171 -12.55 10.44 20.77
CA THR A 171 -12.07 9.53 19.71
C THR A 171 -12.99 9.55 18.50
N GLY A 172 -14.32 9.59 18.71
CA GLY A 172 -15.30 9.68 17.63
C GLY A 172 -15.18 10.95 16.79
N ASP A 173 -14.77 12.07 17.38
CA ASP A 173 -14.53 13.33 16.65
C ASP A 173 -13.33 13.20 15.74
N LEU A 174 -12.26 12.59 16.23
CA LEU A 174 -11.04 12.31 15.43
C LEU A 174 -11.37 11.43 14.22
N ILE A 175 -12.12 10.36 14.41
CA ILE A 175 -12.54 9.46 13.31
C ILE A 175 -13.43 10.18 12.30
N ARG A 176 -14.36 11.06 12.74
CA ARG A 176 -15.18 11.88 11.84
C ARG A 176 -14.36 12.89 11.03
N ILE A 177 -13.31 13.44 11.61
CA ILE A 177 -12.36 14.28 10.88
C ILE A 177 -11.69 13.45 9.76
N GLY A 178 -11.23 12.26 10.09
CA GLY A 178 -10.63 11.36 9.11
C GLY A 178 -11.59 10.96 7.99
N GLU A 179 -12.85 10.67 8.31
CA GLU A 179 -13.90 10.40 7.33
C GLU A 179 -14.10 11.58 6.36
N ARG A 180 -14.19 12.81 6.89
CA ARG A 180 -14.28 14.00 6.04
C ARG A 180 -13.09 14.18 5.13
N VAL A 181 -11.87 14.01 5.64
CA VAL A 181 -10.64 14.10 4.87
C VAL A 181 -10.61 13.04 3.79
N TYR A 182 -10.89 11.77 4.15
CA TYR A 182 -10.88 10.66 3.20
C TYR A 182 -11.89 10.85 2.06
N ASN A 183 -13.11 11.33 2.38
CA ASN A 183 -14.12 11.60 1.37
C ASN A 183 -13.76 12.81 0.50
N LEU A 184 -13.17 13.86 1.08
CA LEU A 184 -12.71 15.03 0.32
C LEU A 184 -11.60 14.68 -0.68
N GLU A 185 -10.69 13.77 -0.33
CA GLU A 185 -9.65 13.30 -1.23
C GLU A 185 -10.18 12.44 -2.41
N ARG A 186 -11.45 12.02 -2.37
CA ARG A 186 -12.11 11.24 -3.41
C ARG A 186 -12.95 12.08 -4.39
N LEU A 187 -13.19 13.35 -4.08
CA LEU A 187 -13.92 14.30 -4.93
C LEU A 187 -13.01 14.86 -6.03
#